data_c68e3d5aced0d03b37e7a0d4367a2e1b
#
_entry.id   c68e3d5aced0d03b37e7a0d4367a2e1b
#
_cell.length_a   1.000
_cell.length_b   1.000
_cell.length_c   1.000
_cell.angle_alpha   90.00
_cell.angle_beta   90.00
_cell.angle_gamma   90.00
#
_symmetry.space_group_name_H-M   'P 1'
#
loop_
_entity.id
_entity.type
_entity.pdbx_description
1 polymer ?
#
loop_
_entity_poly.entity_id
_entity_poly.type
_entity_poly.pdbx_seq_one_letter_code
_entity_poly.pdbx_strand_id
1 'polypeptide(L)'
;MAKYVALTVRKLNPGSYDEWRKAWEGDPEKWPEGVHAYILRNLNDPNEIIAFGMTDRSIDEMRQEIGEEQQEREAAMAPYIESIGADGLYEVIDEVSR
;
A
#
# COMPACT_ATOMS: atom_id res chain seq x y z
N MET A 1 2.90 13.94 17.39
CA MET A 1 2.92 12.48 17.27
C MET A 1 3.43 12.07 15.90
N ALA A 2 4.38 11.14 15.86
CA ALA A 2 4.88 10.64 14.59
C ALA A 2 3.80 9.83 13.88
N LYS A 3 3.66 10.06 12.59
CA LYS A 3 2.76 9.29 11.74
C LYS A 3 3.59 8.55 10.70
N TYR A 4 3.19 7.35 10.42
CA TYR A 4 3.87 6.50 9.44
C TYR A 4 2.91 6.15 8.31
N VAL A 5 3.48 6.02 7.12
CA VAL A 5 2.75 5.69 5.91
C VAL A 5 3.39 4.48 5.27
N ALA A 6 2.60 3.44 5.06
CA ALA A 6 3.00 2.33 4.19
C ALA A 6 2.55 2.69 2.77
N LEU A 7 3.50 2.84 1.85
CA LEU A 7 3.22 3.36 0.51
C LEU A 7 3.84 2.48 -0.56
N THR A 8 3.10 2.26 -1.63
CA THR A 8 3.61 1.58 -2.80
C THR A 8 3.17 2.30 -4.07
N VAL A 9 4.09 2.43 -5.02
CA VAL A 9 3.82 2.92 -6.38
C VAL A 9 4.04 1.76 -7.32
N ARG A 10 3.01 1.33 -8.04
CA ARG A 10 3.07 0.16 -8.90
C ARG A 10 2.44 0.45 -10.25
N LYS A 11 3.06 -0.05 -11.30
CA LYS A 11 2.48 -0.05 -12.62
C LYS A 11 1.87 -1.42 -12.87
N LEU A 12 0.57 -1.43 -13.16
CA LEU A 12 -0.18 -2.67 -13.38
C LEU A 12 -0.19 -3.03 -14.85
N ASN A 13 -0.35 -4.32 -15.14
CA ASN A 13 -0.65 -4.76 -16.48
C ASN A 13 -2.04 -4.21 -16.88
N PRO A 14 -2.24 -3.78 -18.14
CA PRO A 14 -3.53 -3.24 -18.56
C PRO A 14 -4.69 -4.19 -18.25
N GLY A 15 -5.77 -3.64 -17.68
CA GLY A 15 -6.97 -4.41 -17.35
C GLY A 15 -6.88 -5.26 -16.08
N SER A 16 -5.81 -5.11 -15.28
CA SER A 16 -5.58 -5.97 -14.11
C SER A 16 -5.95 -5.32 -12.77
N TYR A 17 -6.59 -4.15 -12.80
CA TYR A 17 -6.86 -3.42 -11.55
C TYR A 17 -7.72 -4.22 -10.56
N ASP A 18 -8.81 -4.82 -11.02
CA ASP A 18 -9.75 -5.51 -10.12
C ASP A 18 -9.08 -6.69 -9.43
N GLU A 19 -8.32 -7.50 -10.17
CA GLU A 19 -7.59 -8.63 -9.62
C GLU A 19 -6.48 -8.18 -8.67
N TRP A 20 -5.73 -7.14 -9.06
CA TRP A 20 -4.70 -6.57 -8.20
C TRP A 20 -5.32 -6.04 -6.89
N ARG A 21 -6.44 -5.35 -6.98
CA ARG A 21 -7.11 -4.76 -5.82
C ARG A 21 -7.50 -5.82 -4.79
N LYS A 22 -8.03 -6.94 -5.25
CA LYS A 22 -8.38 -8.06 -4.38
C LYS A 22 -7.15 -8.66 -3.71
N ALA A 23 -6.09 -8.86 -4.49
CA ALA A 23 -4.84 -9.41 -3.96
C ALA A 23 -4.19 -8.45 -2.96
N TRP A 24 -4.24 -7.14 -3.22
CA TRP A 24 -3.70 -6.11 -2.33
C TRP A 24 -4.42 -6.09 -0.99
N GLU A 25 -5.74 -6.18 -1.00
CA GLU A 25 -6.53 -6.17 0.23
C GLU A 25 -6.30 -7.42 1.07
N GLY A 26 -6.20 -8.57 0.44
CA GLY A 26 -6.07 -9.83 1.13
C GLY A 26 -7.28 -10.10 2.01
N ASP A 27 -7.05 -10.45 3.27
CA ASP A 27 -8.10 -10.67 4.26
C ASP A 27 -8.34 -9.36 5.04
N PRO A 28 -9.49 -8.68 4.84
CA PRO A 28 -9.77 -7.43 5.53
C PRO A 28 -9.78 -7.54 7.05
N GLU A 29 -10.11 -8.72 7.58
CA GLU A 29 -10.16 -8.94 9.03
C GLU A 29 -8.78 -8.91 9.67
N LYS A 30 -7.73 -9.14 8.88
CA LYS A 30 -6.35 -9.10 9.37
C LYS A 30 -5.75 -7.69 9.36
N TRP A 31 -6.43 -6.73 8.80
CA TRP A 31 -5.97 -5.34 8.80
C TRP A 31 -6.09 -4.75 10.21
N PRO A 32 -5.08 -4.00 10.68
CA PRO A 32 -5.17 -3.36 11.98
C PRO A 32 -6.32 -2.36 12.05
N GLU A 33 -6.96 -2.26 13.21
CA GLU A 33 -7.96 -1.23 13.43
C GLU A 33 -7.35 0.16 13.33
N GLY A 34 -8.13 1.11 12.81
CA GLY A 34 -7.68 2.49 12.68
C GLY A 34 -6.82 2.79 11.48
N VAL A 35 -6.56 1.81 10.62
CA VAL A 35 -5.84 2.03 9.38
C VAL A 35 -6.78 2.59 8.33
N HIS A 36 -6.39 3.72 7.75
CA HIS A 36 -7.06 4.31 6.59
C HIS A 36 -6.14 4.16 5.39
N ALA A 37 -6.68 3.64 4.31
CA ALA A 37 -5.90 3.43 3.09
C ALA A 37 -6.58 4.09 1.90
N TYR A 38 -5.76 4.59 1.00
CA TYR A 38 -6.19 5.25 -0.23
C TYR A 38 -5.49 4.63 -1.41
N ILE A 39 -6.21 4.49 -2.50
CA ILE A 39 -5.63 4.06 -3.77
C ILE A 39 -5.84 5.19 -4.76
N LEU A 40 -4.74 5.66 -5.34
CA LEU A 40 -4.72 6.76 -6.29
C LEU A 40 -4.37 6.24 -7.67
N ARG A 41 -4.95 6.85 -8.69
CA ARG A 41 -4.62 6.55 -10.09
C ARG A 41 -3.98 7.78 -10.71
N ASN A 42 -2.88 7.57 -11.42
CA ASN A 42 -2.24 8.66 -12.15
C ASN A 42 -3.15 9.10 -13.31
N LEU A 43 -3.48 10.39 -13.36
CA LEU A 43 -4.35 10.92 -14.41
C LEU A 43 -3.72 10.84 -15.79
N ASN A 44 -2.39 10.78 -15.88
CA ASN A 44 -1.65 10.68 -17.14
C ASN A 44 -1.30 9.26 -17.53
N ASP A 45 -1.42 8.30 -16.59
CA ASP A 45 -1.14 6.88 -16.84
C ASP A 45 -2.11 6.03 -16.00
N PRO A 46 -3.21 5.57 -16.60
CA PRO A 46 -4.24 4.85 -15.83
C PRO A 46 -3.78 3.50 -15.26
N ASN A 47 -2.62 3.01 -15.68
CA ASN A 47 -2.06 1.76 -15.15
C ASN A 47 -1.11 1.99 -13.97
N GLU A 48 -0.75 3.24 -13.67
CA GLU A 48 0.06 3.55 -12.50
C GLU A 48 -0.81 3.85 -11.31
N ILE A 49 -0.62 3.06 -10.26
CA ILE A 49 -1.41 3.12 -9.03
C ILE A 49 -0.48 3.43 -7.85
N ILE A 50 -0.94 4.31 -6.97
CA ILE A 50 -0.30 4.58 -5.69
C ILE A 50 -1.26 4.11 -4.61
N ALA A 51 -0.82 3.21 -3.75
CA ALA A 51 -1.60 2.80 -2.60
C ALA A 51 -0.85 3.17 -1.33
N PHE A 52 -1.54 3.79 -0.38
CA PHE A 52 -0.92 4.09 0.90
C PHE A 52 -1.93 3.96 2.04
N GLY A 53 -1.41 3.50 3.18
CA GLY A 53 -2.15 3.46 4.42
C GLY A 53 -1.47 4.29 5.48
N MET A 54 -2.26 5.02 6.27
CA MET A 54 -1.76 5.87 7.35
C MET A 54 -2.16 5.28 8.69
N THR A 55 -1.24 5.35 9.65
CA THR A 55 -1.48 4.85 11.00
C THR A 55 -0.66 5.63 12.01
N ASP A 56 -1.17 5.71 13.23
CA ASP A 56 -0.45 6.29 14.38
C ASP A 56 0.32 5.23 15.18
N ARG A 57 0.28 3.98 14.76
CA ARG A 57 0.95 2.87 15.44
C ARG A 57 2.47 3.01 15.31
N SER A 58 3.20 2.41 16.26
CA SER A 58 4.66 2.45 16.22
C SER A 58 5.18 1.67 15.01
N ILE A 59 6.39 2.05 14.56
CA ILE A 59 6.99 1.39 13.41
C ILE A 59 7.31 -0.09 13.70
N ASP A 60 7.65 -0.42 14.93
CA ASP A 60 7.90 -1.81 15.32
C ASP A 60 6.65 -2.66 15.23
N GLU A 61 5.51 -2.13 15.68
CA GLU A 61 4.22 -2.81 15.54
C GLU A 61 3.86 -3.03 14.07
N MET A 62 4.07 -2.00 13.24
CA MET A 62 3.80 -2.11 11.81
C MET A 62 4.66 -3.19 11.15
N ARG A 63 5.94 -3.25 11.49
CA ARG A 63 6.87 -4.22 10.92
C ARG A 63 6.49 -5.65 11.30
N GLN A 64 6.05 -5.86 12.53
CA GLN A 64 5.63 -7.18 12.97
C GLN A 64 4.38 -7.67 12.25
N GLU A 65 3.42 -6.77 12.04
CA GLU A 65 2.17 -7.12 11.38
C GLU A 65 2.31 -7.35 9.87
N ILE A 66 3.24 -6.65 9.24
CA ILE A 66 3.44 -6.72 7.79
C ILE A 66 4.18 -8.01 7.36
N GLY A 67 5.00 -8.60 8.24
CA GLY A 67 5.98 -9.62 7.91
C GLY A 67 5.49 -10.77 7.03
N GLU A 68 4.74 -11.73 7.59
CA GLU A 68 4.34 -12.94 6.85
C GLU A 68 3.24 -12.65 5.82
N GLU A 69 2.25 -11.85 6.21
CA GLU A 69 1.15 -11.50 5.32
C GLU A 69 1.63 -10.71 4.10
N GLN A 70 2.66 -9.90 4.27
CA GLN A 70 3.23 -9.13 3.17
C GLN A 70 3.76 -10.05 2.07
N GLN A 71 4.44 -11.13 2.43
CA GLN A 71 4.95 -12.09 1.44
C GLN A 71 3.83 -12.76 0.67
N GLU A 72 2.77 -13.17 1.35
CA GLU A 72 1.62 -13.79 0.70
C GLU A 72 0.93 -12.82 -0.25
N ARG A 73 0.74 -11.58 0.19
CA ARG A 73 0.12 -10.54 -0.64
C ARG A 73 0.98 -10.20 -1.85
N GLU A 74 2.29 -10.08 -1.67
CA GLU A 74 3.20 -9.82 -2.78
C GLU A 74 3.14 -10.94 -3.82
N ALA A 75 3.12 -12.19 -3.39
CA ALA A 75 2.99 -13.32 -4.30
C ALA A 75 1.65 -13.30 -5.06
N ALA A 76 0.57 -12.96 -4.37
CA ALA A 76 -0.76 -12.88 -4.98
C ALA A 76 -0.87 -11.72 -5.98
N MET A 77 -0.19 -10.61 -5.72
CA MET A 77 -0.21 -9.43 -6.59
C MET A 77 0.72 -9.53 -7.80
N ALA A 78 1.79 -10.32 -7.68
CA ALA A 78 2.86 -10.33 -8.67
C ALA A 78 2.40 -10.55 -10.12
N PRO A 79 1.43 -11.44 -10.43
CA PRO A 79 1.00 -11.65 -11.81
C PRO A 79 0.39 -10.42 -12.49
N TYR A 80 -0.05 -9.45 -11.71
CA TYR A 80 -0.78 -8.28 -12.20
C TYR A 80 0.09 -7.03 -12.29
N ILE A 81 1.34 -7.10 -11.85
CA ILE A 81 2.24 -5.95 -11.76
C ILE A 81 3.28 -6.00 -12.87
N GLU A 82 3.40 -4.89 -13.61
CA GLU A 82 4.46 -4.73 -14.61
C GLU A 82 5.76 -4.27 -13.95
N SER A 83 5.68 -3.26 -13.07
CA SER A 83 6.85 -2.74 -12.37
C SER A 83 6.47 -2.10 -11.06
N ILE A 84 7.47 -2.00 -10.16
CA ILE A 84 7.32 -1.36 -8.86
C ILE A 84 8.21 -0.13 -8.83
N GLY A 85 7.62 1.05 -8.60
CA GLY A 85 8.36 2.29 -8.51
C GLY A 85 8.92 2.53 -7.11
N ALA A 86 8.05 2.54 -6.11
CA ALA A 86 8.44 2.71 -4.71
C ALA A 86 7.63 1.74 -3.86
N ASP A 87 8.22 1.29 -2.76
CA ASP A 87 7.55 0.37 -1.84
C ASP A 87 8.26 0.43 -0.49
N GLY A 88 7.57 0.84 0.55
CA GLY A 88 8.19 0.92 1.85
C GLY A 88 7.36 1.61 2.91
N LEU A 89 7.98 1.75 4.07
CA LEU A 89 7.44 2.49 5.19
C LEU A 89 8.11 3.85 5.24
N TYR A 90 7.30 4.88 5.37
CA TYR A 90 7.75 6.27 5.38
C TYR A 90 7.25 6.99 6.63
N GLU A 91 8.06 7.88 7.15
CA GLU A 91 7.68 8.73 8.27
C GLU A 91 7.23 10.09 7.75
N VAL A 92 6.14 10.61 8.29
CA VAL A 92 5.74 11.99 8.00
C VAL A 92 6.66 12.93 8.77
N ILE A 93 7.50 13.67 8.08
CA ILE A 93 8.49 14.55 8.70
C ILE A 93 8.03 16.00 8.75
N ASP A 94 7.00 16.37 8.02
CA ASP A 94 6.49 17.73 7.99
C ASP A 94 5.05 17.72 7.52
N GLU A 95 4.27 18.67 7.99
CA GLU A 95 2.88 18.83 7.59
C GLU A 95 2.65 20.32 7.31
N VAL A 96 2.14 20.61 6.13
CA VAL A 96 1.84 21.97 5.71
C VAL A 96 0.34 22.08 5.47
N SER A 97 -0.28 23.07 6.10
CA SER A 97 -1.70 23.34 5.89
C SER A 97 -1.93 24.85 5.74
N ARG A 98 -3.03 25.20 5.11
CA ARG A 98 -3.46 26.58 4.93
C ARG A 98 -4.81 26.82 5.60
#